data_721e80b2cc4ce92e4471f5efc395839c
#
_entry.id   721e80b2cc4ce92e4471f5efc395839c
#
_cell.length_a   1.000
_cell.length_b   1.000
_cell.length_c   1.000
_cell.angle_alpha   90.00
_cell.angle_beta   90.00
_cell.angle_gamma   90.00
#
_symmetry.space_group_name_H-M   'P 1'
#
loop_
_entity.id
_entity.type
_entity.pdbx_description
1 polymer ?
#
loop_
_entity_poly.entity_id
_entity_poly.type
_entity_poly.pdbx_seq_one_letter_code
_entity_poly.pdbx_strand_id
1 'polypeptide(L)'
;SPADVTIIIHPVNDTPELSEIGDQEIYEDEIFEYILTAINVDDDQLFFNATSFSEDIGVKVADDTLTITPNANWNGAADVTVTVSDGFLTDMEVFTLTVRPVNDAPAAEDVAIFPSVPLETHDLELSYIYTDIEGDPESGTEITWYKDGVELEEFANQLTIPSSATLCDEVWHATVTPSDGTDVGEL
;
A
#
# COMPACT_ATOMS: atom_id res chain seq x y z
N SER A 1 -56.26 10.70 58.47
CA SER A 1 -54.91 10.36 58.11
C SER A 1 -54.58 10.84 56.71
N PRO A 2 -53.45 11.40 56.44
CA PRO A 2 -53.04 11.79 55.08
C PRO A 2 -52.98 10.54 54.20
N ALA A 3 -53.45 10.64 52.99
CA ALA A 3 -53.30 9.61 51.96
C ALA A 3 -52.04 9.86 51.17
N ASP A 4 -51.11 8.88 51.13
CA ASP A 4 -49.90 8.94 50.31
C ASP A 4 -50.19 8.43 48.91
N VAL A 5 -49.69 9.14 47.90
CA VAL A 5 -49.69 8.71 46.49
C VAL A 5 -48.25 8.55 46.07
N THR A 6 -47.88 7.34 45.63
CA THR A 6 -46.56 7.04 45.12
C THR A 6 -46.64 6.91 43.61
N ILE A 7 -45.80 7.63 42.86
CA ILE A 7 -45.63 7.52 41.42
C ILE A 7 -44.20 7.03 41.18
N ILE A 8 -44.06 5.94 40.44
CA ILE A 8 -42.76 5.42 39.97
C ILE A 8 -42.61 5.82 38.53
N ILE A 9 -41.55 6.57 38.24
CA ILE A 9 -41.11 6.88 36.86
C ILE A 9 -40.09 5.84 36.47
N HIS A 10 -40.34 5.11 35.41
CA HIS A 10 -39.41 4.13 34.87
C HIS A 10 -38.53 4.81 33.84
N PRO A 11 -37.24 4.54 33.79
CA PRO A 11 -36.36 5.01 32.72
C PRO A 11 -36.78 4.41 31.37
N VAL A 12 -36.54 5.15 30.30
CA VAL A 12 -36.66 4.71 28.93
C VAL A 12 -35.26 4.75 28.34
N ASN A 13 -34.90 3.72 27.62
CA ASN A 13 -33.57 3.65 26.96
C ASN A 13 -33.44 4.71 25.88
N ASP A 14 -32.38 5.49 25.96
CA ASP A 14 -32.03 6.53 24.97
C ASP A 14 -31.01 5.98 23.97
N THR A 15 -31.04 6.46 22.73
CA THR A 15 -30.10 6.06 21.69
C THR A 15 -28.70 6.57 22.01
N PRO A 16 -27.64 5.75 21.91
CA PRO A 16 -26.28 6.25 22.01
C PRO A 16 -25.98 7.23 20.87
N GLU A 17 -25.13 8.20 21.11
CA GLU A 17 -24.70 9.20 20.13
C GLU A 17 -23.23 8.98 19.81
N LEU A 18 -22.93 8.54 18.55
CA LEU A 18 -21.60 8.35 18.03
C LEU A 18 -20.92 9.72 17.83
N SER A 19 -19.68 9.85 18.32
CA SER A 19 -18.90 11.07 18.06
C SER A 19 -18.47 11.11 16.59
N GLU A 20 -18.53 12.30 16.00
CA GLU A 20 -18.16 12.52 14.61
C GLU A 20 -16.71 12.12 14.35
N ILE A 21 -16.50 11.31 13.30
CA ILE A 21 -15.18 10.85 12.85
C ILE A 21 -14.67 11.77 11.73
N GLY A 22 -15.58 12.16 10.82
CA GLY A 22 -15.28 12.92 9.62
C GLY A 22 -14.39 12.18 8.62
N ASP A 23 -14.23 12.74 7.44
CA ASP A 23 -13.39 12.15 6.40
C ASP A 23 -11.91 12.10 6.82
N GLN A 24 -11.23 11.02 6.44
CA GLN A 24 -9.85 10.74 6.83
C GLN A 24 -8.98 10.52 5.61
N GLU A 25 -7.67 10.70 5.78
CA GLU A 25 -6.69 10.57 4.73
C GLU A 25 -5.41 9.91 5.26
N ILE A 26 -4.90 8.94 4.51
CA ILE A 26 -3.61 8.26 4.74
C ILE A 26 -2.87 8.09 3.42
N TYR A 27 -1.62 7.67 3.46
CA TYR A 27 -0.92 7.15 2.29
C TYR A 27 -1.15 5.64 2.14
N GLU A 28 -0.97 5.11 0.93
CA GLU A 28 -0.97 3.67 0.72
C GLU A 28 0.11 3.00 1.58
N ASP A 29 -0.07 1.70 1.84
CA ASP A 29 0.75 0.89 2.74
C ASP A 29 0.76 1.33 4.22
N GLU A 30 0.02 2.39 4.56
CA GLU A 30 -0.22 2.79 5.95
C GLU A 30 -1.47 2.12 6.52
N ILE A 31 -1.43 1.87 7.84
CA ILE A 31 -2.59 1.41 8.60
C ILE A 31 -3.23 2.61 9.28
N PHE A 32 -4.55 2.78 9.10
CA PHE A 32 -5.32 3.78 9.82
C PHE A 32 -5.85 3.20 11.14
N GLU A 33 -5.59 3.91 12.25
CA GLU A 33 -6.14 3.58 13.57
C GLU A 33 -6.88 4.78 14.16
N TYR A 34 -8.06 4.54 14.73
CA TYR A 34 -8.89 5.57 15.33
C TYR A 34 -9.62 5.05 16.56
N ILE A 35 -9.65 5.85 17.65
CA ILE A 35 -10.39 5.52 18.86
C ILE A 35 -11.81 6.04 18.73
N LEU A 36 -12.77 5.12 18.67
CA LEU A 36 -14.19 5.42 18.59
C LEU A 36 -14.69 5.87 19.95
N THR A 37 -15.50 6.92 19.97
CA THR A 37 -16.15 7.42 21.17
C THR A 37 -17.63 7.67 20.96
N ALA A 38 -18.45 7.46 21.97
CA ALA A 38 -19.85 7.76 21.94
C ALA A 38 -20.35 8.15 23.34
N ILE A 39 -21.50 8.83 23.37
CA ILE A 39 -22.18 9.20 24.61
C ILE A 39 -23.46 8.35 24.72
N ASN A 40 -23.71 7.80 25.92
CA ASN A 40 -24.98 7.18 26.27
C ASN A 40 -25.46 7.76 27.61
N VAL A 41 -26.72 8.26 27.63
CA VAL A 41 -27.32 8.93 28.79
C VAL A 41 -27.65 7.94 29.91
N ASP A 42 -27.91 6.68 29.57
CA ASP A 42 -28.29 5.62 30.49
C ASP A 42 -27.09 4.89 31.10
N ASP A 43 -25.85 5.26 30.73
CA ASP A 43 -24.60 4.61 31.13
C ASP A 43 -24.55 3.10 30.77
N ASP A 44 -25.26 2.68 29.73
CA ASP A 44 -25.22 1.30 29.24
C ASP A 44 -23.89 0.98 28.55
N GLN A 45 -23.58 -0.32 28.49
CA GLN A 45 -22.38 -0.79 27.77
C GLN A 45 -22.53 -0.56 26.28
N LEU A 46 -21.55 0.10 25.67
CA LEU A 46 -21.50 0.37 24.25
C LEU A 46 -20.67 -0.68 23.49
N PHE A 47 -21.17 -1.01 22.28
CA PHE A 47 -20.53 -1.93 21.35
C PHE A 47 -20.32 -1.22 20.03
N PHE A 48 -19.09 -1.17 19.56
CA PHE A 48 -18.72 -0.60 18.27
C PHE A 48 -18.54 -1.67 17.22
N ASN A 49 -18.93 -1.34 15.99
CA ASN A 49 -18.68 -2.14 14.80
C ASN A 49 -18.41 -1.23 13.61
N ALA A 50 -17.62 -1.71 12.64
CA ALA A 50 -17.40 -0.99 11.39
C ALA A 50 -17.36 -1.94 10.21
N THR A 51 -17.80 -1.45 9.04
CA THR A 51 -17.83 -2.19 7.78
C THR A 51 -17.52 -1.27 6.61
N SER A 52 -17.01 -1.84 5.53
CA SER A 52 -16.92 -1.20 4.21
C SER A 52 -17.44 -2.16 3.15
N PHE A 53 -17.93 -1.62 2.03
CA PHE A 53 -18.29 -2.40 0.84
C PHE A 53 -17.12 -2.52 -0.14
N SER A 54 -16.02 -1.77 0.08
CA SER A 54 -14.80 -1.94 -0.72
C SER A 54 -14.09 -3.23 -0.32
N GLU A 55 -13.67 -4.01 -1.33
CA GLU A 55 -12.80 -5.18 -1.13
C GLU A 55 -11.31 -4.79 -1.02
N ASP A 56 -11.02 -3.49 -1.24
CA ASP A 56 -9.67 -2.96 -1.26
C ASP A 56 -9.14 -2.59 0.13
N ILE A 57 -10.01 -2.55 1.13
CA ILE A 57 -9.66 -2.23 2.52
C ILE A 57 -10.17 -3.30 3.49
N GLY A 58 -9.33 -3.73 4.42
CA GLY A 58 -9.73 -4.53 5.58
C GLY A 58 -10.18 -3.62 6.72
N VAL A 59 -11.39 -3.84 7.26
CA VAL A 59 -11.93 -3.05 8.38
C VAL A 59 -12.13 -3.96 9.60
N LYS A 60 -11.65 -3.53 10.76
CA LYS A 60 -11.78 -4.26 12.02
C LYS A 60 -11.99 -3.28 13.18
N VAL A 61 -12.84 -3.69 14.13
CA VAL A 61 -12.96 -3.01 15.43
C VAL A 61 -12.61 -4.00 16.53
N ALA A 62 -11.79 -3.57 17.47
CA ALA A 62 -11.44 -4.28 18.67
C ALA A 62 -11.66 -3.36 19.87
N ASP A 63 -12.64 -3.69 20.70
CA ASP A 63 -13.16 -2.82 21.77
C ASP A 63 -13.65 -1.47 21.18
N ASP A 64 -12.91 -0.40 21.37
CA ASP A 64 -13.17 0.94 20.83
C ASP A 64 -12.20 1.37 19.73
N THR A 65 -11.28 0.50 19.34
CA THR A 65 -10.25 0.82 18.34
C THR A 65 -10.67 0.32 16.96
N LEU A 66 -10.92 1.26 16.04
CA LEU A 66 -11.10 1.02 14.61
C LEU A 66 -9.72 0.91 13.96
N THR A 67 -9.49 -0.18 13.21
CA THR A 67 -8.30 -0.37 12.39
C THR A 67 -8.74 -0.61 10.95
N ILE A 68 -8.18 0.16 10.01
CA ILE A 68 -8.40 -0.01 8.57
C ILE A 68 -7.04 -0.27 7.92
N THR A 69 -6.99 -1.34 7.12
CA THR A 69 -5.78 -1.77 6.42
C THR A 69 -6.09 -1.84 4.93
N PRO A 70 -5.61 -0.90 4.12
CA PRO A 70 -5.69 -0.99 2.67
C PRO A 70 -4.92 -2.21 2.14
N ASN A 71 -5.31 -2.71 0.97
CA ASN A 71 -4.48 -3.67 0.23
C ASN A 71 -3.16 -3.00 -0.16
N ALA A 72 -2.08 -3.79 -0.26
CA ALA A 72 -0.78 -3.28 -0.66
C ALA A 72 -0.88 -2.54 -2.01
N ASN A 73 -0.21 -1.39 -2.11
CA ASN A 73 -0.15 -0.53 -3.30
C ASN A 73 -1.55 -0.11 -3.84
N TRP A 74 -2.56 -0.10 -2.97
CA TRP A 74 -3.88 0.39 -3.35
C TRP A 74 -4.07 1.84 -2.91
N ASN A 75 -4.38 2.69 -3.85
CA ASN A 75 -4.78 4.08 -3.64
C ASN A 75 -6.19 4.33 -4.20
N GLY A 76 -6.92 5.24 -3.56
CA GLY A 76 -8.30 5.51 -3.91
C GLY A 76 -9.12 6.04 -2.73
N ALA A 77 -10.43 5.92 -2.82
CA ALA A 77 -11.33 6.31 -1.75
C ALA A 77 -12.32 5.18 -1.44
N ALA A 78 -12.58 4.97 -0.15
CA ALA A 78 -13.52 3.97 0.31
C ALA A 78 -14.37 4.51 1.45
N ASP A 79 -15.68 4.23 1.40
CA ASP A 79 -16.60 4.60 2.48
C ASP A 79 -16.58 3.53 3.57
N VAL A 80 -16.52 4.00 4.81
CA VAL A 80 -16.56 3.18 6.02
C VAL A 80 -17.76 3.58 6.86
N THR A 81 -18.60 2.61 7.18
CA THR A 81 -19.74 2.78 8.07
C THR A 81 -19.34 2.29 9.46
N VAL A 82 -19.42 3.18 10.45
CA VAL A 82 -19.23 2.87 11.87
C VAL A 82 -20.59 2.90 12.55
N THR A 83 -20.82 1.92 13.42
CA THR A 83 -22.02 1.82 14.25
C THR A 83 -21.64 1.69 15.73
N VAL A 84 -22.44 2.34 16.57
CA VAL A 84 -22.43 2.11 18.03
C VAL A 84 -23.78 1.57 18.45
N SER A 85 -23.81 0.64 19.39
CA SER A 85 -25.04 0.07 19.97
C SER A 85 -24.90 -0.09 21.49
N ASP A 86 -25.99 0.14 22.21
CA ASP A 86 -26.17 -0.18 23.63
C ASP A 86 -26.78 -1.58 23.84
N GLY A 87 -26.99 -2.33 22.73
CA GLY A 87 -27.66 -3.65 22.72
C GLY A 87 -29.14 -3.59 22.35
N PHE A 88 -29.76 -2.40 22.30
CA PHE A 88 -31.17 -2.19 21.92
C PHE A 88 -31.33 -1.18 20.79
N LEU A 89 -30.65 -0.06 20.87
CA LEU A 89 -30.66 1.03 19.92
C LEU A 89 -29.28 1.21 19.29
N THR A 90 -29.23 1.86 18.14
CA THR A 90 -27.97 2.08 17.39
C THR A 90 -27.92 3.47 16.79
N ASP A 91 -26.71 4.01 16.74
CA ASP A 91 -26.37 5.16 15.92
C ASP A 91 -25.27 4.81 14.95
N MET A 92 -25.13 5.56 13.86
CA MET A 92 -24.18 5.27 12.80
C MET A 92 -23.67 6.53 12.11
N GLU A 93 -22.42 6.47 11.66
CA GLU A 93 -21.80 7.46 10.80
C GLU A 93 -21.13 6.78 9.60
N VAL A 94 -21.10 7.47 8.48
CA VAL A 94 -20.34 7.08 7.29
C VAL A 94 -19.32 8.16 7.02
N PHE A 95 -18.05 7.79 6.93
CA PHE A 95 -16.97 8.67 6.52
C PHE A 95 -16.20 8.06 5.34
N THR A 96 -15.54 8.91 4.57
CA THR A 96 -14.67 8.49 3.47
C THR A 96 -13.23 8.44 3.95
N LEU A 97 -12.56 7.29 3.75
CA LEU A 97 -11.11 7.18 3.85
C LEU A 97 -10.52 7.37 2.45
N THR A 98 -9.68 8.38 2.31
CA THR A 98 -8.88 8.61 1.09
C THR A 98 -7.47 8.08 1.30
N VAL A 99 -7.05 7.15 0.44
CA VAL A 99 -5.70 6.59 0.42
C VAL A 99 -4.95 7.23 -0.75
N ARG A 100 -3.87 7.94 -0.44
CA ARG A 100 -3.04 8.64 -1.44
C ARG A 100 -1.95 7.73 -1.97
N PRO A 101 -1.60 7.85 -3.26
CA PRO A 101 -0.48 7.12 -3.82
C PRO A 101 0.86 7.58 -3.25
N VAL A 102 1.80 6.65 -3.19
CA VAL A 102 3.24 6.88 -2.97
C VAL A 102 3.95 6.24 -4.15
N ASN A 103 4.99 6.88 -4.67
CA ASN A 103 5.77 6.29 -5.75
C ASN A 103 6.52 5.05 -5.23
N ASP A 104 6.37 3.93 -5.92
CA ASP A 104 7.12 2.70 -5.68
C ASP A 104 8.34 2.64 -6.63
N ALA A 105 9.42 2.05 -6.17
CA ALA A 105 10.59 1.89 -7.01
C ALA A 105 10.37 0.81 -8.09
N PRO A 106 10.76 1.05 -9.34
CA PRO A 106 10.60 0.08 -10.43
C PRO A 106 11.47 -1.16 -10.27
N ALA A 107 11.18 -2.20 -11.03
CA ALA A 107 11.97 -3.43 -11.10
C ALA A 107 12.43 -3.74 -12.52
N ALA A 108 13.59 -4.43 -12.62
CA ALA A 108 14.07 -5.03 -13.87
C ALA A 108 13.96 -6.55 -13.76
N GLU A 109 13.09 -7.12 -14.58
CA GLU A 109 12.83 -8.56 -14.60
C GLU A 109 13.46 -9.21 -15.85
N ASP A 110 13.64 -10.54 -15.82
CA ASP A 110 14.14 -11.34 -16.95
C ASP A 110 15.47 -10.81 -17.55
N VAL A 111 16.34 -10.27 -16.71
CA VAL A 111 17.64 -9.74 -17.13
C VAL A 111 18.49 -10.87 -17.72
N ALA A 112 18.86 -10.76 -18.99
CA ALA A 112 19.60 -11.80 -19.70
C ALA A 112 20.58 -11.23 -20.73
N ILE A 113 21.70 -11.94 -20.93
CA ILE A 113 22.66 -11.64 -22.01
C ILE A 113 22.53 -12.71 -23.10
N PHE A 114 22.43 -12.26 -24.34
CA PHE A 114 22.35 -13.11 -25.52
C PHE A 114 23.56 -12.90 -26.45
N PRO A 115 23.98 -13.96 -27.19
CA PRO A 115 23.55 -15.35 -27.04
C PRO A 115 24.08 -15.95 -25.72
N SER A 116 23.37 -16.93 -25.14
CA SER A 116 23.78 -17.62 -23.88
C SER A 116 25.07 -18.41 -24.01
N VAL A 117 25.52 -18.72 -25.24
CA VAL A 117 26.78 -19.35 -25.57
C VAL A 117 27.43 -18.53 -26.71
N PRO A 118 28.08 -17.41 -26.41
CA PRO A 118 28.67 -16.55 -27.41
C PRO A 118 29.90 -17.17 -28.05
N LEU A 119 30.13 -16.83 -29.33
CA LEU A 119 31.42 -17.02 -30.02
C LEU A 119 32.11 -15.65 -30.10
N GLU A 120 33.41 -15.63 -30.34
CA GLU A 120 34.21 -14.40 -30.52
C GLU A 120 33.67 -13.43 -31.60
N THR A 121 32.78 -13.91 -32.47
CA THR A 121 32.19 -13.12 -33.56
C THR A 121 30.79 -12.60 -33.22
N HIS A 122 30.29 -12.93 -32.01
CA HIS A 122 28.96 -12.50 -31.59
C HIS A 122 29.07 -11.29 -30.70
N ASP A 123 28.24 -10.29 -30.94
CA ASP A 123 27.99 -9.22 -30.00
C ASP A 123 27.23 -9.80 -28.79
N LEU A 124 27.40 -9.21 -27.60
CA LEU A 124 26.62 -9.53 -26.42
C LEU A 124 25.48 -8.52 -26.32
N GLU A 125 24.25 -9.01 -26.30
CA GLU A 125 23.05 -8.17 -26.19
C GLU A 125 22.40 -8.39 -24.83
N LEU A 126 22.24 -7.31 -24.04
CA LEU A 126 21.50 -7.31 -22.78
C LEU A 126 20.03 -7.06 -23.09
N SER A 127 19.15 -7.85 -22.47
CA SER A 127 17.72 -7.61 -22.45
C SER A 127 17.19 -7.69 -21.02
N TYR A 128 16.15 -6.93 -20.72
CA TYR A 128 15.40 -6.98 -19.47
C TYR A 128 13.98 -6.47 -19.73
N ILE A 129 13.08 -6.72 -18.78
CA ILE A 129 11.73 -6.18 -18.76
C ILE A 129 11.68 -5.17 -17.62
N TYR A 130 11.40 -3.92 -17.95
CA TYR A 130 11.11 -2.89 -16.97
C TYR A 130 9.66 -3.04 -16.50
N THR A 131 9.43 -3.01 -15.19
CA THR A 131 8.10 -3.03 -14.57
C THR A 131 8.03 -1.99 -13.47
N ASP A 132 6.87 -1.34 -13.38
CA ASP A 132 6.55 -0.33 -12.40
C ASP A 132 5.10 -0.50 -11.97
N ILE A 133 4.80 -0.36 -10.68
CA ILE A 133 3.47 -0.62 -10.11
C ILE A 133 2.48 0.47 -10.52
N GLU A 134 2.89 1.73 -10.51
CA GLU A 134 2.09 2.88 -10.95
C GLU A 134 2.00 2.96 -12.48
N GLY A 135 2.88 2.24 -13.18
CA GLY A 135 3.02 2.29 -14.63
C GLY A 135 3.83 3.48 -15.10
N ASP A 136 4.68 4.02 -14.25
CA ASP A 136 5.56 5.13 -14.58
C ASP A 136 6.60 4.70 -15.63
N PRO A 137 6.96 5.58 -16.56
CA PRO A 137 7.86 5.25 -17.65
C PRO A 137 9.30 5.15 -17.16
N GLU A 138 10.04 4.19 -17.70
CA GLU A 138 11.46 4.05 -17.48
C GLU A 138 12.21 5.36 -17.78
N SER A 139 13.00 5.82 -16.81
CA SER A 139 13.76 7.07 -16.91
C SER A 139 15.00 7.06 -16.02
N GLY A 140 16.18 7.03 -16.64
CA GLY A 140 17.43 7.09 -15.88
C GLY A 140 17.97 5.74 -15.41
N THR A 141 17.44 4.63 -15.91
CA THR A 141 17.98 3.28 -15.66
C THR A 141 19.47 3.23 -15.95
N GLU A 142 20.22 2.65 -15.05
CA GLU A 142 21.66 2.46 -15.17
C GLU A 142 22.00 1.01 -15.51
N ILE A 143 22.87 0.83 -16.52
CA ILE A 143 23.41 -0.46 -16.92
C ILE A 143 24.92 -0.45 -16.68
N THR A 144 25.40 -1.40 -15.88
CA THR A 144 26.83 -1.55 -15.60
C THR A 144 27.31 -2.91 -16.13
N TRP A 145 28.35 -2.87 -16.95
CA TRP A 145 29.01 -4.07 -17.51
C TRP A 145 30.28 -4.38 -16.76
N TYR A 146 30.52 -5.67 -16.57
CA TYR A 146 31.72 -6.19 -15.93
C TYR A 146 32.37 -7.26 -16.81
N LYS A 147 33.69 -7.21 -16.86
CA LYS A 147 34.53 -8.23 -17.47
C LYS A 147 35.49 -8.79 -16.44
N ASP A 148 35.50 -10.11 -16.22
CA ASP A 148 36.29 -10.79 -15.21
C ASP A 148 36.19 -10.17 -13.80
N GLY A 149 34.98 -9.65 -13.48
CA GLY A 149 34.70 -8.99 -12.21
C GLY A 149 35.14 -7.53 -12.13
N VAL A 150 35.65 -6.95 -13.21
CA VAL A 150 36.06 -5.54 -13.29
C VAL A 150 35.04 -4.74 -14.06
N GLU A 151 34.55 -3.65 -13.48
CA GLU A 151 33.62 -2.72 -14.11
C GLU A 151 34.25 -2.03 -15.31
N LEU A 152 33.44 -1.85 -16.37
CA LEU A 152 33.84 -1.22 -17.63
C LEU A 152 32.99 0.03 -17.88
N GLU A 153 33.46 1.19 -17.42
CA GLU A 153 32.81 2.49 -17.58
C GLU A 153 32.54 2.84 -19.06
N GLU A 154 33.37 2.37 -19.96
CA GLU A 154 33.25 2.62 -21.42
C GLU A 154 31.99 2.01 -22.05
N PHE A 155 31.37 1.02 -21.36
CA PHE A 155 30.12 0.36 -21.78
C PHE A 155 28.94 0.70 -20.88
N ALA A 156 29.07 1.68 -19.99
CA ALA A 156 27.98 2.12 -19.16
C ALA A 156 26.76 2.52 -20.00
N ASN A 157 25.56 2.06 -19.57
CA ASN A 157 24.27 2.33 -20.21
C ASN A 157 24.16 1.84 -21.67
N GLN A 158 24.98 0.89 -22.08
CA GLN A 158 24.87 0.27 -23.40
C GLN A 158 24.15 -1.09 -23.29
N LEU A 159 23.23 -1.36 -24.22
CA LEU A 159 22.56 -2.65 -24.32
C LEU A 159 23.39 -3.69 -25.09
N THR A 160 24.46 -3.27 -25.75
CA THR A 160 25.24 -4.16 -26.63
C THR A 160 26.73 -3.97 -26.43
N ILE A 161 27.44 -5.07 -26.23
CA ILE A 161 28.92 -5.11 -26.29
C ILE A 161 29.31 -5.68 -27.64
N PRO A 162 30.07 -4.95 -28.47
CA PRO A 162 30.48 -5.44 -29.78
C PRO A 162 31.49 -6.58 -29.67
N SER A 163 31.42 -7.53 -30.57
CA SER A 163 32.33 -8.68 -30.64
C SER A 163 33.83 -8.30 -30.74
N SER A 164 34.12 -7.10 -31.23
CA SER A 164 35.47 -6.56 -31.25
C SER A 164 36.06 -6.24 -29.88
N ALA A 165 35.24 -6.16 -28.83
CA ALA A 165 35.62 -5.90 -27.45
C ALA A 165 35.75 -7.18 -26.61
N THR A 166 35.31 -8.33 -27.13
CA THR A 166 35.32 -9.61 -26.44
C THR A 166 36.41 -10.55 -26.92
N LEU A 167 36.94 -11.37 -26.03
CA LEU A 167 37.93 -12.41 -26.34
C LEU A 167 37.49 -13.76 -25.76
N CYS A 168 38.13 -14.85 -26.21
CA CYS A 168 37.94 -16.18 -25.61
C CYS A 168 38.26 -16.18 -24.13
N ASP A 169 37.51 -17.01 -23.38
CA ASP A 169 37.71 -17.27 -21.94
C ASP A 169 37.42 -16.08 -21.00
N GLU A 170 36.92 -14.94 -21.50
CA GLU A 170 36.47 -13.83 -20.67
C GLU A 170 35.08 -14.12 -20.07
N VAL A 171 34.86 -13.68 -18.83
CA VAL A 171 33.55 -13.77 -18.13
C VAL A 171 32.92 -12.39 -18.12
N TRP A 172 31.77 -12.30 -18.77
CA TRP A 172 30.98 -11.07 -18.85
C TRP A 172 29.70 -11.19 -18.05
N HIS A 173 29.35 -10.13 -17.30
CA HIS A 173 28.04 -9.97 -16.71
C HIS A 173 27.62 -8.50 -16.73
N ALA A 174 26.32 -8.26 -16.57
CA ALA A 174 25.77 -6.93 -16.49
C ALA A 174 24.81 -6.85 -15.28
N THR A 175 24.71 -5.65 -14.71
CA THR A 175 23.66 -5.28 -13.76
C THR A 175 22.78 -4.22 -14.38
N VAL A 176 21.49 -4.25 -14.05
CA VAL A 176 20.51 -3.24 -14.44
C VAL A 176 19.92 -2.68 -13.17
N THR A 177 20.05 -1.38 -12.97
CA THR A 177 19.42 -0.64 -11.88
C THR A 177 18.32 0.21 -12.48
N PRO A 178 17.06 -0.27 -12.43
CA PRO A 178 15.95 0.43 -13.07
C PRO A 178 15.62 1.73 -12.33
N SER A 179 15.10 2.71 -13.05
CA SER A 179 14.63 3.98 -12.47
C SER A 179 13.46 4.52 -13.30
N ASP A 180 12.49 5.15 -12.60
CA ASP A 180 11.39 5.92 -13.16
C ASP A 180 11.71 7.43 -13.27
N GLY A 181 12.85 7.84 -12.72
CA GLY A 181 13.30 9.23 -12.60
C GLY A 181 12.96 9.87 -11.26
N THR A 182 12.23 9.18 -10.39
CA THR A 182 11.92 9.55 -9.00
C THR A 182 12.63 8.64 -8.04
N ASP A 183 12.45 7.34 -8.21
CA ASP A 183 13.04 6.28 -7.40
C ASP A 183 13.88 5.32 -8.25
N VAL A 184 14.69 4.53 -7.55
CA VAL A 184 15.63 3.58 -8.14
C VAL A 184 15.37 2.21 -7.55
N GLY A 185 15.14 1.23 -8.40
CA GLY A 185 14.92 -0.16 -8.00
C GLY A 185 16.16 -0.84 -7.44
N GLU A 186 15.93 -1.93 -6.74
CA GLU A 186 17.02 -2.76 -6.21
C GLU A 186 17.72 -3.56 -7.34
N LEU A 187 19.00 -3.90 -7.11
CA LEU A 187 19.81 -4.77 -7.98
C LEU A 187 19.44 -6.23 -7.81
#